data_d14d474305b31f61d41dbffe563df24b
#
_entry.id   d14d474305b31f61d41dbffe563df24b
#
_cell.length_a   1.000
_cell.length_b   1.000
_cell.length_c   1.000
_cell.angle_alpha   90.00
_cell.angle_beta   90.00
_cell.angle_gamma   90.00
#
_symmetry.space_group_name_H-M   'P 1'
#
loop_
_entity.id
_entity.type
_entity.pdbx_description
1 polymer ?
#
loop_
_entity_poly.entity_id
_entity_poly.type
_entity_poly.pdbx_seq_one_letter_code
_entity_poly.pdbx_strand_id
1 'polypeptide(L)'
;MYIKPKKFNKVLVANRGEIAIRIFRACSELGIKSVGIYSKEDKYALFRTKADESYLIGEDKGPIDAYLDIDGIIDLAKKKNVDAIHPGYGFLSENPEFVRKCEENDIVFIGPSADIMNMMGDKINSKKIATEVNVPTIPGINHPIRDYEEAKNIAREIGYPIMLKSSNGGGGRGMRIVYEEGSLEIEYQTACSESKKAFGKDIIFIEKYISNPKHIEVQVLGDRYGNIVHLYERDCSVQRRHQKIIEYAPAFSLDENIRKRICDDAVKIA
;
A
#
# COMPACT_ATOMS: atom_id res chain seq x y z
N MET A 1 -29.54 10.53 -14.14
CA MET A 1 -30.16 10.47 -12.80
C MET A 1 -29.13 11.02 -11.79
N TYR A 2 -29.37 12.17 -11.18
CA TYR A 2 -28.41 12.74 -10.21
C TYR A 2 -28.50 11.90 -8.93
N ILE A 3 -27.51 11.05 -8.69
CA ILE A 3 -27.45 10.23 -7.46
C ILE A 3 -26.87 11.13 -6.38
N LYS A 4 -27.68 11.43 -5.36
CA LYS A 4 -27.18 12.22 -4.20
C LYS A 4 -26.05 11.45 -3.53
N PRO A 5 -24.88 12.08 -3.30
CA PRO A 5 -23.80 11.45 -2.57
C PRO A 5 -24.28 11.10 -1.15
N LYS A 6 -23.88 9.92 -0.64
CA LYS A 6 -24.15 9.50 0.73
C LYS A 6 -23.42 10.47 1.67
N LYS A 7 -24.18 11.18 2.51
CA LYS A 7 -23.57 12.01 3.56
C LYS A 7 -23.21 11.15 4.77
N PHE A 8 -22.00 11.31 5.24
CA PHE A 8 -21.59 10.76 6.53
C PHE A 8 -21.84 11.78 7.64
N ASN A 9 -22.36 11.33 8.77
CA ASN A 9 -22.50 12.14 9.96
C ASN A 9 -21.39 11.84 10.97
N LYS A 10 -20.87 10.59 10.93
CA LYS A 10 -19.86 10.12 11.87
C LYS A 10 -18.87 9.17 11.19
N VAL A 11 -17.58 9.45 11.33
CA VAL A 11 -16.48 8.65 10.78
C VAL A 11 -15.57 8.17 11.90
N LEU A 12 -15.30 6.86 11.95
CA LEU A 12 -14.28 6.28 12.81
C LEU A 12 -12.94 6.26 12.07
N VAL A 13 -11.88 6.67 12.75
CA VAL A 13 -10.51 6.61 12.23
C VAL A 13 -9.80 5.40 12.85
N ALA A 14 -9.61 4.36 12.04
CA ALA A 14 -8.94 3.12 12.47
C ALA A 14 -7.41 3.27 12.38
N ASN A 15 -6.87 4.28 13.03
CA ASN A 15 -5.44 4.58 13.03
C ASN A 15 -5.06 5.46 14.24
N ARG A 16 -3.78 5.84 14.32
CA ARG A 16 -3.20 6.62 15.42
C ARG A 16 -2.27 7.72 14.90
N GLY A 17 -1.70 8.48 15.83
CA GLY A 17 -0.64 9.44 15.53
C GLY A 17 -1.08 10.60 14.63
N GLU A 18 -0.19 11.03 13.76
CA GLU A 18 -0.39 12.22 12.93
C GLU A 18 -1.47 12.03 11.88
N ILE A 19 -1.56 10.82 11.27
CA ILE A 19 -2.59 10.56 10.27
C ILE A 19 -4.00 10.60 10.85
N ALA A 20 -4.20 10.13 12.09
CA ALA A 20 -5.47 10.25 12.77
C ALA A 20 -5.85 11.74 12.96
N ILE A 21 -4.92 12.58 13.40
CA ILE A 21 -5.13 14.03 13.52
C ILE A 21 -5.51 14.64 12.17
N ARG A 22 -4.82 14.25 11.11
CA ARG A 22 -5.09 14.76 9.76
C ARG A 22 -6.49 14.44 9.28
N ILE A 23 -6.96 13.21 9.56
CA ILE A 23 -8.32 12.78 9.19
C ILE A 23 -9.36 13.46 10.08
N PHE A 24 -9.14 13.58 11.38
CA PHE A 24 -10.06 14.31 12.28
C PHE A 24 -10.25 15.76 11.84
N ARG A 25 -9.17 16.42 11.42
CA ARG A 25 -9.24 17.77 10.87
C ARG A 25 -10.11 17.84 9.61
N ALA A 26 -9.94 16.90 8.68
CA ALA A 26 -10.78 16.83 7.47
C ALA A 26 -12.26 16.59 7.83
N CYS A 27 -12.54 15.71 8.78
CA CYS A 27 -13.90 15.50 9.29
C CYS A 27 -14.50 16.81 9.84
N SER A 28 -13.73 17.53 10.67
CA SER A 28 -14.17 18.81 11.24
C SER A 28 -14.45 19.87 10.17
N GLU A 29 -13.58 20.00 9.17
CA GLU A 29 -13.75 20.93 8.02
C GLU A 29 -15.01 20.60 7.20
N LEU A 30 -15.41 19.31 7.16
CA LEU A 30 -16.62 18.83 6.47
C LEU A 30 -17.87 18.80 7.37
N GLY A 31 -17.78 19.18 8.64
CA GLY A 31 -18.89 19.11 9.59
C GLY A 31 -19.28 17.67 9.97
N ILE A 32 -18.35 16.71 9.89
CA ILE A 32 -18.54 15.31 10.20
C ILE A 32 -17.96 15.02 11.59
N LYS A 33 -18.69 14.32 12.45
CA LYS A 33 -18.18 13.89 13.75
C LYS A 33 -17.11 12.81 13.60
N SER A 34 -16.03 12.97 14.33
CA SER A 34 -14.88 12.07 14.31
C SER A 34 -14.84 11.17 15.55
N VAL A 35 -14.59 9.88 15.34
CA VAL A 35 -14.38 8.88 16.40
C VAL A 35 -12.95 8.37 16.30
N GLY A 36 -12.15 8.60 17.34
CA GLY A 36 -10.82 8.05 17.48
C GLY A 36 -10.82 6.74 18.28
N ILE A 37 -9.86 5.88 17.97
CA ILE A 37 -9.56 4.69 18.76
C ILE A 37 -8.13 4.76 19.28
N TYR A 38 -7.88 4.17 20.45
CA TYR A 38 -6.53 4.17 21.02
C TYR A 38 -6.27 2.91 21.85
N SER A 39 -5.03 2.41 21.79
CA SER A 39 -4.56 1.35 22.67
C SER A 39 -4.27 1.90 24.08
N LYS A 40 -4.07 1.01 25.04
CA LYS A 40 -3.71 1.38 26.42
C LYS A 40 -2.47 2.27 26.49
N GLU A 41 -1.46 2.00 25.65
CA GLU A 41 -0.22 2.76 25.57
C GLU A 41 -0.42 4.17 25.02
N ASP A 42 -1.40 4.35 24.16
CA ASP A 42 -1.74 5.64 23.56
C ASP A 42 -2.72 6.48 24.39
N LYS A 43 -3.02 6.07 25.62
CA LYS A 43 -3.96 6.75 26.52
C LYS A 43 -3.71 8.25 26.67
N TYR A 44 -2.45 8.68 26.61
CA TYR A 44 -2.04 10.07 26.74
C TYR A 44 -1.56 10.69 25.41
N ALA A 45 -1.71 10.00 24.31
CA ALA A 45 -1.29 10.49 23.00
C ALA A 45 -2.18 11.67 22.53
N LEU A 46 -1.52 12.66 21.90
CA LEU A 46 -2.17 13.90 21.48
C LEU A 46 -3.35 13.68 20.54
N PHE A 47 -3.24 12.74 19.60
CA PHE A 47 -4.29 12.50 18.60
C PHE A 47 -5.63 12.16 19.24
N ARG A 48 -5.63 11.47 20.37
CA ARG A 48 -6.85 11.10 21.10
C ARG A 48 -7.72 12.31 21.46
N THR A 49 -7.10 13.43 21.81
CA THR A 49 -7.78 14.68 22.22
C THR A 49 -8.25 15.53 21.04
N LYS A 50 -7.95 15.11 19.81
CA LYS A 50 -8.32 15.83 18.59
C LYS A 50 -9.57 15.28 17.90
N ALA A 51 -10.05 14.11 18.32
CA ALA A 51 -11.33 13.55 17.90
C ALA A 51 -12.47 14.12 18.75
N ASP A 52 -13.70 14.17 18.20
CA ASP A 52 -14.90 14.52 18.97
C ASP A 52 -15.19 13.48 20.04
N GLU A 53 -14.96 12.20 19.72
CA GLU A 53 -15.09 11.07 20.63
C GLU A 53 -13.85 10.18 20.52
N SER A 54 -13.36 9.59 21.62
CA SER A 54 -12.27 8.61 21.54
C SER A 54 -12.45 7.45 22.51
N TYR A 55 -12.12 6.23 22.08
CA TYR A 55 -12.40 5.01 22.81
C TYR A 55 -11.19 4.10 22.89
N LEU A 56 -11.02 3.46 24.05
CA LEU A 56 -10.04 2.41 24.27
C LEU A 56 -10.46 1.16 23.51
N ILE A 57 -9.51 0.54 22.81
CA ILE A 57 -9.68 -0.74 22.10
C ILE A 57 -8.62 -1.74 22.57
N GLY A 58 -8.92 -3.04 22.45
CA GLY A 58 -7.96 -4.11 22.73
C GLY A 58 -7.32 -3.96 24.12
N GLU A 59 -8.11 -3.83 25.20
CA GLU A 59 -7.61 -3.57 26.56
C GLU A 59 -6.63 -4.65 27.05
N ASP A 60 -6.84 -5.89 26.59
CA ASP A 60 -6.05 -7.10 26.88
C ASP A 60 -5.01 -7.42 25.78
N LYS A 61 -4.91 -6.60 24.74
CA LYS A 61 -4.03 -6.82 23.59
C LYS A 61 -2.77 -5.96 23.67
N GLY A 62 -1.74 -6.35 22.88
CA GLY A 62 -0.54 -5.55 22.71
C GLY A 62 -0.81 -4.23 21.96
N PRO A 63 0.16 -3.28 22.00
CA PRO A 63 -0.04 -1.93 21.45
C PRO A 63 -0.32 -1.88 19.96
N ILE A 64 0.15 -2.87 19.20
CA ILE A 64 -0.11 -3.00 17.76
C ILE A 64 -1.35 -3.85 17.53
N ASP A 65 -1.50 -4.96 18.26
CA ASP A 65 -2.60 -5.92 18.11
C ASP A 65 -3.95 -5.30 18.39
N ALA A 66 -4.01 -4.28 19.27
CA ALA A 66 -5.22 -3.50 19.51
C ALA A 66 -5.74 -2.81 18.23
N TYR A 67 -4.83 -2.25 17.40
CA TYR A 67 -5.20 -1.62 16.12
C TYR A 67 -5.44 -2.62 14.98
N LEU A 68 -5.11 -3.89 15.18
CA LEU A 68 -5.37 -4.99 14.25
C LEU A 68 -6.61 -5.82 14.64
N ASP A 69 -7.31 -5.42 15.69
CA ASP A 69 -8.51 -6.09 16.20
C ASP A 69 -9.74 -5.73 15.37
N ILE A 70 -9.93 -6.45 14.27
CA ILE A 70 -11.03 -6.22 13.33
C ILE A 70 -12.38 -6.25 14.04
N ASP A 71 -12.67 -7.33 14.78
CA ASP A 71 -13.98 -7.52 15.41
C ASP A 71 -14.24 -6.45 16.50
N GLY A 72 -13.24 -6.13 17.31
CA GLY A 72 -13.36 -5.08 18.33
C GLY A 72 -13.61 -3.68 17.74
N ILE A 73 -12.97 -3.38 16.60
CA ILE A 73 -13.18 -2.11 15.89
C ILE A 73 -14.58 -2.05 15.27
N ILE A 74 -15.04 -3.11 14.63
CA ILE A 74 -16.39 -3.20 14.04
C ILE A 74 -17.47 -3.10 15.12
N ASP A 75 -17.33 -3.81 16.23
CA ASP A 75 -18.28 -3.75 17.35
C ASP A 75 -18.38 -2.34 17.94
N LEU A 76 -17.23 -1.66 18.10
CA LEU A 76 -17.21 -0.27 18.53
C LEU A 76 -17.91 0.64 17.51
N ALA A 77 -17.64 0.47 16.23
CA ALA A 77 -18.25 1.27 15.16
C ALA A 77 -19.77 1.13 15.15
N LYS A 78 -20.29 -0.10 15.29
CA LYS A 78 -21.74 -0.38 15.43
C LYS A 78 -22.32 0.29 16.69
N LYS A 79 -21.69 0.07 17.85
CA LYS A 79 -22.13 0.64 19.13
C LYS A 79 -22.19 2.17 19.12
N LYS A 80 -21.36 2.81 18.30
CA LYS A 80 -21.27 4.27 18.18
C LYS A 80 -22.02 4.84 16.99
N ASN A 81 -22.75 4.02 16.25
CA ASN A 81 -23.48 4.40 15.03
C ASN A 81 -22.59 5.14 14.03
N VAL A 82 -21.46 4.54 13.69
CA VAL A 82 -20.50 5.08 12.74
C VAL A 82 -20.98 4.78 11.31
N ASP A 83 -20.99 5.77 10.43
CA ASP A 83 -21.40 5.61 9.03
C ASP A 83 -20.27 5.08 8.14
N ALA A 84 -19.04 5.47 8.48
CA ALA A 84 -17.88 5.09 7.70
C ALA A 84 -16.61 4.96 8.54
N ILE A 85 -15.66 4.14 8.06
CA ILE A 85 -14.34 3.96 8.68
C ILE A 85 -13.26 4.43 7.71
N HIS A 86 -12.37 5.30 8.19
CA HIS A 86 -11.14 5.68 7.48
C HIS A 86 -9.96 4.94 8.10
N PRO A 87 -9.27 4.07 7.37
CA PRO A 87 -8.17 3.27 7.92
C PRO A 87 -6.85 4.04 8.05
N GLY A 88 -6.71 5.23 7.44
CA GLY A 88 -5.43 5.89 7.28
C GLY A 88 -4.49 5.11 6.36
N TYR A 89 -3.25 4.90 6.79
CA TYR A 89 -2.28 4.02 6.14
C TYR A 89 -1.65 3.06 7.15
N GLY A 90 -1.11 1.91 6.68
CA GLY A 90 -0.65 0.83 7.56
C GLY A 90 -1.80 0.14 8.29
N PHE A 91 -1.51 -0.63 9.32
CA PHE A 91 -2.49 -1.42 10.07
C PHE A 91 -3.46 -2.18 9.16
N LEU A 92 -4.74 -1.83 9.20
CA LEU A 92 -5.81 -2.50 8.44
C LEU A 92 -6.14 -1.83 7.09
N SER A 93 -5.35 -0.83 6.65
CA SER A 93 -5.64 -0.07 5.41
C SER A 93 -5.59 -0.93 4.13
N GLU A 94 -4.84 -2.03 4.16
CA GLU A 94 -4.69 -2.96 3.05
C GLU A 94 -5.23 -4.36 3.41
N ASN A 95 -6.14 -4.43 4.38
CA ASN A 95 -6.70 -5.70 4.84
C ASN A 95 -8.08 -5.96 4.23
N PRO A 96 -8.22 -6.91 3.28
CA PRO A 96 -9.49 -7.18 2.61
C PRO A 96 -10.55 -7.78 3.53
N GLU A 97 -10.17 -8.47 4.61
CA GLU A 97 -11.10 -8.99 5.60
C GLU A 97 -11.78 -7.85 6.37
N PHE A 98 -11.02 -6.83 6.74
CA PHE A 98 -11.57 -5.65 7.39
C PHE A 98 -12.60 -4.92 6.50
N VAL A 99 -12.32 -4.82 5.20
CA VAL A 99 -13.28 -4.23 4.25
C VAL A 99 -14.57 -5.05 4.19
N ARG A 100 -14.47 -6.38 4.06
CA ARG A 100 -15.68 -7.26 4.06
C ARG A 100 -16.48 -7.12 5.36
N LYS A 101 -15.80 -7.06 6.50
CA LYS A 101 -16.46 -6.84 7.79
C LYS A 101 -17.17 -5.50 7.88
N CYS A 102 -16.61 -4.43 7.30
CA CYS A 102 -17.30 -3.16 7.18
C CYS A 102 -18.59 -3.31 6.33
N GLU A 103 -18.48 -3.90 5.15
CA GLU A 103 -19.59 -4.11 4.20
C GLU A 103 -20.71 -4.97 4.82
N GLU A 104 -20.39 -6.08 5.49
CA GLU A 104 -21.32 -6.97 6.20
C GLU A 104 -22.12 -6.25 7.31
N ASN A 105 -21.61 -5.12 7.79
CA ASN A 105 -22.25 -4.35 8.87
C ASN A 105 -22.76 -2.97 8.40
N ASP A 106 -22.95 -2.75 7.10
CA ASP A 106 -23.44 -1.50 6.49
C ASP A 106 -22.56 -0.27 6.81
N ILE A 107 -21.29 -0.49 7.16
CA ILE A 107 -20.30 0.55 7.40
C ILE A 107 -19.50 0.78 6.12
N VAL A 108 -19.40 2.03 5.67
CA VAL A 108 -18.60 2.34 4.46
C VAL A 108 -17.13 2.33 4.81
N PHE A 109 -16.35 1.47 4.16
CA PHE A 109 -14.89 1.59 4.20
C PHE A 109 -14.43 2.68 3.24
N ILE A 110 -13.67 3.66 3.74
CA ILE A 110 -13.09 4.74 2.91
C ILE A 110 -11.77 4.23 2.31
N GLY A 111 -11.87 3.61 1.15
CA GLY A 111 -10.77 2.95 0.47
C GLY A 111 -11.28 2.04 -0.66
N PRO A 112 -10.39 1.26 -1.27
CA PRO A 112 -10.77 0.29 -2.31
C PRO A 112 -11.60 -0.87 -1.74
N SER A 113 -12.33 -1.57 -2.61
CA SER A 113 -13.06 -2.78 -2.23
C SER A 113 -12.11 -3.92 -1.85
N ALA A 114 -12.62 -4.92 -1.14
CA ALA A 114 -11.85 -6.11 -0.77
C ALA A 114 -11.28 -6.85 -1.99
N ASP A 115 -12.04 -6.89 -3.09
CA ASP A 115 -11.61 -7.58 -4.32
C ASP A 115 -10.48 -6.82 -5.02
N ILE A 116 -10.55 -5.48 -5.09
CA ILE A 116 -9.46 -4.65 -5.59
C ILE A 116 -8.21 -4.81 -4.73
N MET A 117 -8.34 -4.82 -3.39
CA MET A 117 -7.21 -5.06 -2.50
C MET A 117 -6.53 -6.41 -2.75
N ASN A 118 -7.31 -7.49 -2.90
CA ASN A 118 -6.77 -8.80 -3.20
C ASN A 118 -6.08 -8.83 -4.57
N MET A 119 -6.68 -8.21 -5.58
CA MET A 119 -6.18 -8.19 -6.94
C MET A 119 -4.87 -7.39 -7.06
N MET A 120 -4.81 -6.21 -6.44
CA MET A 120 -3.64 -5.32 -6.49
C MET A 120 -2.57 -5.65 -5.46
N GLY A 121 -2.92 -6.37 -4.39
CA GLY A 121 -1.96 -6.85 -3.38
C GLY A 121 -1.01 -7.93 -3.89
N ASP A 122 -1.38 -8.65 -4.96
CA ASP A 122 -0.51 -9.61 -5.64
C ASP A 122 0.34 -8.90 -6.71
N LYS A 123 1.68 -8.95 -6.55
CA LYS A 123 2.62 -8.29 -7.48
C LYS A 123 2.57 -8.82 -8.91
N ILE A 124 2.21 -10.08 -9.10
CA ILE A 124 2.09 -10.70 -10.42
C ILE A 124 0.83 -10.17 -11.09
N ASN A 125 -0.29 -10.18 -10.36
CA ASN A 125 -1.57 -9.67 -10.86
C ASN A 125 -1.49 -8.17 -11.18
N SER A 126 -0.88 -7.36 -10.31
CA SER A 126 -0.74 -5.92 -10.55
C SER A 126 0.09 -5.61 -11.80
N LYS A 127 1.19 -6.35 -12.06
CA LYS A 127 1.95 -6.23 -13.30
C LYS A 127 1.15 -6.66 -14.53
N LYS A 128 0.36 -7.73 -14.41
CA LYS A 128 -0.51 -8.20 -15.49
C LYS A 128 -1.54 -7.13 -15.86
N ILE A 129 -2.23 -6.57 -14.88
CA ILE A 129 -3.19 -5.47 -15.08
C ILE A 129 -2.51 -4.28 -15.78
N ALA A 130 -1.36 -3.84 -15.29
CA ALA A 130 -0.62 -2.74 -15.91
C ALA A 130 -0.29 -3.02 -17.39
N THR A 131 0.11 -4.26 -17.71
CA THR A 131 0.39 -4.68 -19.09
C THR A 131 -0.88 -4.68 -19.96
N GLU A 132 -2.00 -5.17 -19.43
CA GLU A 132 -3.30 -5.22 -20.14
C GLU A 132 -3.80 -3.82 -20.51
N VAL A 133 -3.54 -2.82 -19.66
CA VAL A 133 -3.90 -1.42 -19.94
C VAL A 133 -2.77 -0.61 -20.59
N ASN A 134 -1.72 -1.28 -21.09
CA ASN A 134 -0.57 -0.67 -21.76
C ASN A 134 0.19 0.35 -20.90
N VAL A 135 0.28 0.13 -19.59
CA VAL A 135 1.12 0.91 -18.70
C VAL A 135 2.49 0.25 -18.58
N PRO A 136 3.58 1.01 -18.81
CA PRO A 136 4.94 0.46 -18.75
C PRO A 136 5.25 -0.09 -17.35
N THR A 137 5.86 -1.27 -17.31
CA THR A 137 6.37 -1.89 -16.08
C THR A 137 7.89 -2.05 -16.16
N ILE A 138 8.52 -2.24 -15.00
CA ILE A 138 9.95 -2.57 -14.96
C ILE A 138 10.15 -3.90 -15.71
N PRO A 139 11.06 -3.95 -16.72
CA PRO A 139 11.35 -5.19 -17.42
C PRO A 139 11.74 -6.32 -16.45
N GLY A 140 11.14 -7.47 -16.62
CA GLY A 140 11.32 -8.61 -15.73
C GLY A 140 10.32 -9.71 -16.01
N ILE A 141 10.40 -10.80 -15.25
CA ILE A 141 9.51 -11.95 -15.40
C ILE A 141 8.39 -11.93 -14.37
N ASN A 142 7.26 -12.53 -14.77
CA ASN A 142 6.07 -12.64 -13.92
C ASN A 142 5.84 -14.07 -13.42
N HIS A 143 6.85 -14.93 -13.51
CA HIS A 143 6.85 -16.29 -13.01
C HIS A 143 8.16 -16.58 -12.25
N PRO A 144 8.17 -17.54 -11.34
CA PRO A 144 9.39 -17.98 -10.67
C PRO A 144 10.42 -18.54 -11.64
N ILE A 145 11.69 -18.23 -11.40
CA ILE A 145 12.80 -18.86 -12.11
C ILE A 145 12.87 -20.34 -11.72
N ARG A 146 12.97 -21.21 -12.70
CA ARG A 146 13.06 -22.67 -12.51
C ARG A 146 14.46 -23.13 -12.16
N ASP A 147 15.45 -22.58 -12.84
CA ASP A 147 16.84 -22.97 -12.71
C ASP A 147 17.80 -21.84 -13.12
N TYR A 148 19.11 -22.09 -12.97
CA TYR A 148 20.15 -21.13 -13.29
C TYR A 148 20.23 -20.79 -14.80
N GLU A 149 20.00 -21.76 -15.69
CA GLU A 149 20.08 -21.52 -17.13
C GLU A 149 18.94 -20.60 -17.58
N GLU A 150 17.75 -20.75 -17.04
CA GLU A 150 16.66 -19.80 -17.26
C GLU A 150 17.00 -18.41 -16.71
N ALA A 151 17.57 -18.33 -15.51
CA ALA A 151 18.03 -17.08 -14.91
C ALA A 151 19.01 -16.34 -15.83
N LYS A 152 19.97 -17.08 -16.39
CA LYS A 152 21.00 -16.55 -17.28
C LYS A 152 20.43 -16.02 -18.60
N ASN A 153 19.52 -16.76 -19.22
CA ASN A 153 18.89 -16.35 -20.46
C ASN A 153 18.05 -15.09 -20.27
N ILE A 154 17.24 -15.02 -19.20
CA ILE A 154 16.43 -13.86 -18.86
C ILE A 154 17.31 -12.64 -18.53
N ALA A 155 18.38 -12.85 -17.75
CA ALA A 155 19.31 -11.77 -17.41
C ALA A 155 20.00 -11.16 -18.64
N ARG A 156 20.34 -11.98 -19.65
CA ARG A 156 20.88 -11.53 -20.93
C ARG A 156 19.88 -10.73 -21.75
N GLU A 157 18.61 -11.17 -21.77
CA GLU A 157 17.52 -10.48 -22.48
C GLU A 157 17.23 -9.12 -21.86
N ILE A 158 17.10 -9.04 -20.53
CA ILE A 158 16.83 -7.80 -19.78
C ILE A 158 18.05 -6.87 -19.80
N GLY A 159 19.26 -7.44 -19.86
CA GLY A 159 20.54 -6.74 -19.74
C GLY A 159 20.88 -6.36 -18.29
N TYR A 160 22.17 -6.43 -17.95
CA TYR A 160 22.68 -6.04 -16.64
C TYR A 160 22.67 -4.51 -16.43
N PRO A 161 22.63 -4.01 -15.19
CA PRO A 161 22.42 -4.76 -13.96
C PRO A 161 20.98 -5.25 -13.80
N ILE A 162 20.82 -6.38 -13.10
CA ILE A 162 19.53 -6.97 -12.73
C ILE A 162 19.38 -7.09 -11.22
N MET A 163 18.13 -7.32 -10.77
CA MET A 163 17.82 -7.61 -9.38
C MET A 163 17.13 -8.97 -9.27
N LEU A 164 17.71 -9.84 -8.44
CA LEU A 164 17.07 -11.07 -7.98
C LEU A 164 16.21 -10.75 -6.76
N LYS A 165 14.95 -11.19 -6.77
CA LYS A 165 13.97 -10.95 -5.69
C LYS A 165 13.36 -12.26 -5.24
N SER A 166 13.30 -12.49 -3.92
CA SER A 166 12.45 -13.54 -3.35
C SER A 166 10.97 -13.15 -3.45
N SER A 167 10.10 -14.12 -3.74
CA SER A 167 8.64 -13.91 -3.84
C SER A 167 8.02 -13.29 -2.58
N ASN A 168 8.54 -13.65 -1.43
CA ASN A 168 8.06 -13.20 -0.12
C ASN A 168 8.96 -12.11 0.49
N GLY A 169 9.95 -11.61 -0.26
CA GLY A 169 10.85 -10.54 0.16
C GLY A 169 10.16 -9.18 0.07
N GLY A 170 10.31 -8.38 1.12
CA GLY A 170 9.80 -7.01 1.20
C GLY A 170 10.73 -6.13 2.05
N GLY A 171 10.63 -4.80 1.87
CA GLY A 171 11.45 -3.86 2.65
C GLY A 171 12.96 -4.04 2.49
N GLY A 172 13.43 -4.51 1.33
CA GLY A 172 14.86 -4.74 1.05
C GLY A 172 15.42 -6.10 1.47
N ARG A 173 14.62 -6.97 2.08
CA ARG A 173 15.03 -8.33 2.43
C ARG A 173 14.78 -9.29 1.26
N GLY A 174 15.75 -10.18 0.99
CA GLY A 174 15.68 -11.17 -0.10
C GLY A 174 15.82 -10.52 -1.50
N MET A 175 16.56 -9.41 -1.61
CA MET A 175 16.92 -8.75 -2.86
C MET A 175 18.43 -8.70 -3.03
N ARG A 176 18.93 -9.08 -4.23
CA ARG A 176 20.35 -9.05 -4.60
C ARG A 176 20.54 -8.42 -5.97
N ILE A 177 21.50 -7.52 -6.07
CA ILE A 177 21.82 -6.85 -7.33
C ILE A 177 22.97 -7.61 -8.00
N VAL A 178 22.79 -7.91 -9.27
CA VAL A 178 23.80 -8.58 -10.12
C VAL A 178 24.22 -7.60 -11.19
N TYR A 179 25.47 -7.19 -11.19
CA TYR A 179 25.99 -6.18 -12.10
C TYR A 179 26.47 -6.74 -13.42
N GLU A 180 26.88 -8.01 -13.43
CA GLU A 180 27.46 -8.68 -14.60
C GLU A 180 27.21 -10.20 -14.57
N GLU A 181 27.32 -10.84 -15.73
CA GLU A 181 27.05 -12.27 -15.88
C GLU A 181 27.95 -13.15 -15.02
N GLY A 182 29.23 -12.75 -14.86
CA GLY A 182 30.20 -13.54 -14.09
C GLY A 182 29.85 -13.74 -12.61
N SER A 183 29.03 -12.86 -12.04
CA SER A 183 28.56 -12.96 -10.66
C SER A 183 27.18 -13.60 -10.52
N LEU A 184 26.45 -13.84 -11.62
CA LEU A 184 25.06 -14.29 -11.57
C LEU A 184 24.89 -15.61 -10.84
N GLU A 185 25.75 -16.61 -11.08
CA GLU A 185 25.61 -17.95 -10.51
C GLU A 185 25.67 -17.92 -8.98
N ILE A 186 26.71 -17.25 -8.46
CA ILE A 186 26.93 -17.14 -7.01
C ILE A 186 25.77 -16.38 -6.34
N GLU A 187 25.36 -15.26 -6.96
CA GLU A 187 24.26 -14.43 -6.43
C GLU A 187 22.92 -15.14 -6.50
N TYR A 188 22.64 -15.92 -7.54
CA TYR A 188 21.43 -16.72 -7.68
C TYR A 188 21.36 -17.84 -6.62
N GLN A 189 22.44 -18.63 -6.45
CA GLN A 189 22.48 -19.66 -5.43
C GLN A 189 22.31 -19.08 -4.01
N THR A 190 22.94 -17.93 -3.77
CA THR A 190 22.81 -17.24 -2.49
C THR A 190 21.38 -16.74 -2.27
N ALA A 191 20.75 -16.16 -3.28
CA ALA A 191 19.35 -15.70 -3.20
C ALA A 191 18.40 -16.87 -2.92
N CYS A 192 18.57 -18.02 -3.57
CA CYS A 192 17.79 -19.23 -3.32
C CYS A 192 17.96 -19.73 -1.88
N SER A 193 19.20 -19.79 -1.38
CA SER A 193 19.49 -20.21 0.00
C SER A 193 18.88 -19.28 1.04
N GLU A 194 19.00 -17.97 0.85
CA GLU A 194 18.42 -16.96 1.74
C GLU A 194 16.88 -17.01 1.73
N SER A 195 16.28 -17.15 0.53
CA SER A 195 14.83 -17.28 0.37
C SER A 195 14.31 -18.52 1.09
N LYS A 196 14.98 -19.66 0.92
CA LYS A 196 14.62 -20.91 1.59
C LYS A 196 14.71 -20.83 3.11
N LYS A 197 15.77 -20.19 3.63
CA LYS A 197 15.96 -20.00 5.09
C LYS A 197 14.94 -19.04 5.69
N ALA A 198 14.62 -17.94 4.99
CA ALA A 198 13.75 -16.91 5.52
C ALA A 198 12.26 -17.22 5.36
N PHE A 199 11.87 -17.92 4.27
CA PHE A 199 10.48 -18.08 3.87
C PHE A 199 10.07 -19.54 3.58
N GLY A 200 11.00 -20.49 3.73
CA GLY A 200 10.74 -21.91 3.48
C GLY A 200 10.65 -22.31 2.00
N LYS A 201 10.81 -21.37 1.08
CA LYS A 201 10.71 -21.57 -0.38
C LYS A 201 11.85 -20.83 -1.09
N ASP A 202 12.38 -21.43 -2.14
CA ASP A 202 13.46 -20.92 -2.99
C ASP A 202 12.92 -20.25 -4.28
N ILE A 203 11.85 -19.49 -4.13
CA ILE A 203 11.17 -18.81 -5.24
C ILE A 203 11.83 -17.46 -5.52
N ILE A 204 12.52 -17.35 -6.66
CA ILE A 204 13.25 -16.14 -7.10
C ILE A 204 12.65 -15.61 -8.40
N PHE A 205 12.62 -14.28 -8.53
CA PHE A 205 12.24 -13.52 -9.71
C PHE A 205 13.42 -12.65 -10.16
N ILE A 206 13.42 -12.28 -11.42
CA ILE A 206 14.39 -11.31 -12.00
C ILE A 206 13.65 -10.08 -12.49
N GLU A 207 14.22 -8.92 -12.19
CA GLU A 207 13.81 -7.63 -12.76
C GLU A 207 15.03 -6.81 -13.15
N LYS A 208 14.86 -5.86 -14.08
CA LYS A 208 15.86 -4.84 -14.35
C LYS A 208 16.15 -4.04 -13.09
N TYR A 209 17.43 -3.88 -12.76
CA TYR A 209 17.83 -2.96 -11.71
C TYR A 209 17.94 -1.54 -12.29
N ILE A 210 17.27 -0.59 -11.64
CA ILE A 210 17.34 0.82 -11.99
C ILE A 210 18.24 1.50 -10.97
N SER A 211 19.36 2.04 -11.44
CA SER A 211 20.28 2.78 -10.58
C SER A 211 19.72 4.17 -10.26
N ASN A 212 19.80 4.56 -8.98
CA ASN A 212 19.33 5.86 -8.49
C ASN A 212 17.89 6.23 -8.95
N PRO A 213 16.90 5.35 -8.73
CA PRO A 213 15.54 5.62 -9.18
C PRO A 213 14.93 6.76 -8.36
N LYS A 214 14.07 7.55 -8.99
CA LYS A 214 13.11 8.38 -8.26
C LYS A 214 11.89 7.55 -7.93
N HIS A 215 11.42 7.68 -6.70
CA HIS A 215 10.16 7.09 -6.27
C HIS A 215 9.06 8.14 -6.38
N ILE A 216 8.33 8.09 -7.47
CA ILE A 216 7.19 8.96 -7.72
C ILE A 216 5.92 8.12 -7.59
N GLU A 217 4.96 8.62 -6.85
CA GLU A 217 3.65 7.99 -6.71
C GLU A 217 2.52 8.95 -7.08
N VAL A 218 1.40 8.42 -7.55
CA VAL A 218 0.22 9.21 -7.92
C VAL A 218 -0.93 8.85 -6.99
N GLN A 219 -1.55 9.87 -6.39
CA GLN A 219 -2.76 9.67 -5.60
C GLN A 219 -3.97 9.55 -6.52
N VAL A 220 -4.70 8.46 -6.39
CA VAL A 220 -5.95 8.21 -7.13
C VAL A 220 -7.13 8.25 -6.16
N LEU A 221 -8.26 8.72 -6.63
CA LEU A 221 -9.53 8.71 -5.92
C LEU A 221 -10.62 8.20 -6.88
N GLY A 222 -11.31 7.14 -6.47
CA GLY A 222 -12.41 6.56 -7.21
C GLY A 222 -13.71 6.61 -6.41
N ASP A 223 -14.84 6.72 -7.11
CA ASP A 223 -16.16 6.54 -6.53
C ASP A 223 -16.77 5.18 -6.95
N ARG A 224 -17.88 4.82 -6.33
CA ARG A 224 -18.59 3.57 -6.66
C ARG A 224 -19.34 3.61 -8.00
N TYR A 225 -19.28 4.70 -8.74
CA TYR A 225 -19.95 4.90 -10.01
C TYR A 225 -19.00 4.81 -11.20
N GLY A 226 -17.73 4.47 -10.96
CA GLY A 226 -16.70 4.34 -11.97
C GLY A 226 -16.03 5.66 -12.37
N ASN A 227 -16.25 6.74 -11.61
CA ASN A 227 -15.46 7.95 -11.80
C ASN A 227 -14.15 7.83 -11.05
N ILE A 228 -13.04 8.00 -11.76
CA ILE A 228 -11.69 7.95 -11.20
C ILE A 228 -10.96 9.23 -11.59
N VAL A 229 -10.31 9.85 -10.61
CA VAL A 229 -9.48 11.02 -10.80
C VAL A 229 -8.14 10.85 -10.11
N HIS A 230 -7.09 11.50 -10.65
CA HIS A 230 -5.83 11.63 -9.95
C HIS A 230 -5.74 12.96 -9.21
N LEU A 231 -5.02 12.99 -8.09
CA LEU A 231 -4.72 14.18 -7.30
C LEU A 231 -3.23 14.56 -7.42
N TYR A 232 -2.66 14.35 -8.60
CA TYR A 232 -1.26 14.53 -8.94
C TYR A 232 -0.31 13.60 -8.16
N GLU A 233 0.98 13.86 -8.32
CA GLU A 233 2.06 13.01 -7.81
C GLU A 233 2.70 13.55 -6.53
N ARG A 234 3.35 12.64 -5.82
CA ARG A 234 4.30 12.92 -4.74
C ARG A 234 5.66 12.36 -5.08
N ASP A 235 6.71 13.06 -4.73
CA ASP A 235 8.07 12.52 -4.72
C ASP A 235 8.39 11.95 -3.34
N CYS A 236 8.63 10.64 -3.31
CA CYS A 236 8.93 9.86 -2.11
C CYS A 236 10.35 9.29 -2.15
N SER A 237 11.25 9.92 -2.89
CA SER A 237 12.62 9.41 -3.12
C SER A 237 13.51 9.50 -1.89
N VAL A 238 13.20 10.38 -0.92
CA VAL A 238 13.97 10.50 0.33
C VAL A 238 13.59 9.37 1.27
N GLN A 239 14.39 8.31 1.24
CA GLN A 239 14.13 7.07 1.97
C GLN A 239 15.34 6.67 2.82
N ARG A 240 15.07 5.93 3.88
CA ARG A 240 16.09 5.24 4.68
C ARG A 240 15.76 3.76 4.75
N ARG A 241 16.65 2.91 4.23
CA ARG A 241 16.44 1.45 4.18
C ARG A 241 15.10 1.07 3.54
N HIS A 242 14.77 1.71 2.40
CA HIS A 242 13.51 1.54 1.65
C HIS A 242 12.24 2.00 2.40
N GLN A 243 12.38 2.77 3.47
CA GLN A 243 11.26 3.41 4.16
C GLN A 243 11.23 4.90 3.79
N LYS A 244 10.07 5.38 3.35
CA LYS A 244 9.83 6.80 3.07
C LYS A 244 10.01 7.62 4.34
N ILE A 245 10.75 8.74 4.26
CA ILE A 245 10.99 9.66 5.36
C ILE A 245 10.42 11.03 5.05
N ILE A 246 10.62 11.51 3.82
CA ILE A 246 10.09 12.78 3.36
C ILE A 246 9.34 12.54 2.06
N GLU A 247 8.13 13.02 2.04
CA GLU A 247 7.26 13.05 0.87
C GLU A 247 6.84 14.49 0.61
N TYR A 248 6.89 14.91 -0.64
CA TYR A 248 6.46 16.25 -1.01
C TYR A 248 5.74 16.26 -2.36
N ALA A 249 4.86 17.23 -2.52
CA ALA A 249 4.11 17.49 -3.73
C ALA A 249 4.18 19.00 -4.04
N PRO A 250 4.32 19.37 -5.33
CA PRO A 250 4.58 18.51 -6.48
C PRO A 250 6.03 18.00 -6.51
N ALA A 251 6.31 17.01 -7.36
CA ALA A 251 7.66 16.56 -7.66
C ALA A 251 8.39 17.60 -8.54
N PHE A 252 9.16 18.51 -7.92
CA PHE A 252 9.71 19.71 -8.57
C PHE A 252 10.61 19.43 -9.78
N SER A 253 11.30 18.28 -9.80
CA SER A 253 12.23 17.91 -10.87
C SER A 253 11.62 16.99 -11.93
N LEU A 254 10.30 16.84 -11.93
CA LEU A 254 9.60 15.99 -12.89
C LEU A 254 9.20 16.83 -14.12
N ASP A 255 9.56 16.31 -15.32
CA ASP A 255 9.12 16.90 -16.59
C ASP A 255 7.59 16.86 -16.70
N GLU A 256 6.99 17.92 -17.26
CA GLU A 256 5.55 18.08 -17.32
C GLU A 256 4.86 17.02 -18.18
N ASN A 257 5.49 16.55 -19.27
CA ASN A 257 4.94 15.48 -20.10
C ASN A 257 5.01 14.14 -19.36
N ILE A 258 6.08 13.92 -18.60
CA ILE A 258 6.21 12.72 -17.75
C ILE A 258 5.16 12.76 -16.65
N ARG A 259 4.99 13.89 -15.96
CA ARG A 259 3.94 14.10 -14.94
C ARG A 259 2.57 13.73 -15.48
N LYS A 260 2.18 14.31 -16.61
CA LYS A 260 0.91 14.01 -17.24
C LYS A 260 0.75 12.54 -17.54
N ARG A 261 1.77 11.92 -18.15
CA ARG A 261 1.73 10.50 -18.53
C ARG A 261 1.58 9.58 -17.33
N ILE A 262 2.34 9.77 -16.25
CA ILE A 262 2.21 8.90 -15.07
C ILE A 262 0.87 9.09 -14.35
N CYS A 263 0.31 10.31 -14.35
CA CYS A 263 -1.01 10.56 -13.80
C CYS A 263 -2.11 9.88 -14.63
N ASP A 264 -2.04 10.00 -15.96
CA ASP A 264 -2.96 9.32 -16.88
C ASP A 264 -2.85 7.79 -16.75
N ASP A 265 -1.63 7.26 -16.64
CA ASP A 265 -1.38 5.82 -16.47
C ASP A 265 -1.89 5.31 -15.11
N ALA A 266 -1.79 6.11 -14.06
CA ALA A 266 -2.36 5.75 -12.74
C ALA A 266 -3.89 5.61 -12.79
N VAL A 267 -4.58 6.50 -13.54
CA VAL A 267 -6.04 6.41 -13.73
C VAL A 267 -6.42 5.19 -14.57
N LYS A 268 -5.60 4.78 -15.55
CA LYS A 268 -5.87 3.56 -16.34
C LYS A 268 -5.78 2.27 -15.53
N ILE A 269 -4.90 2.25 -14.51
CA ILE A 269 -4.72 1.08 -13.65
C ILE A 269 -5.86 0.97 -12.63
N ALA A 270 -6.36 2.10 -12.16
CA ALA A 270 -7.38 2.18 -11.11
C ALA A 270 -8.79 1.95 -11.64
#